data_220c7c38a417dc1c4a2a6f50ffce182d
#
_entry.id   220c7c38a417dc1c4a2a6f50ffce182d
#
_cell.length_a   1.000
_cell.length_b   1.000
_cell.length_c   1.000
_cell.angle_alpha   90.00
_cell.angle_beta   90.00
_cell.angle_gamma   90.00
#
_symmetry.space_group_name_H-M   'P 1'
#
loop_
_entity.id
_entity.type
_entity.pdbx_description
1 polymer ?
#
loop_
_entity_poly.entity_id
_entity_poly.type
_entity_poly.pdbx_seq_one_letter_code
_entity_poly.pdbx_strand_id
1 'polypeptide(L)'
;FCSAGIMLPNGASGCPLHNLIPEWNDMVYRGQWQEAYERLSLTNPFPEFTGRVCPAPCEGSCTVGLIGEPVTISSIEYEIIEHAFQNGWVKPAKAPATGKRVAVVGSGPAGLATAHYLTSVGHAVTVFERSDRPGGLLMYGIPNMKLDKDIIQRRLDILEEAGVTFICNTEIGKDIAAQDSDDTYDTDVLCGGATHARGINVEGNDAKGVHMAMEFMTANTQNIL
;
A
#
# COMPACT_ATOMS: atom_id res chain seq x y z
N PHE A 1 -16.54 6.67 -17.11
CA PHE A 1 -17.57 5.72 -16.63
C PHE A 1 -17.03 4.80 -15.53
N CYS A 2 -15.81 4.25 -15.67
CA CYS A 2 -15.24 3.31 -14.70
C CYS A 2 -14.94 3.93 -13.32
N SER A 3 -14.58 5.20 -13.26
CA SER A 3 -14.25 5.90 -12.00
C SER A 3 -15.47 6.52 -11.32
N ALA A 4 -16.56 6.74 -12.05
CA ALA A 4 -17.76 7.40 -11.52
C ALA A 4 -18.55 6.49 -10.56
N GLY A 5 -18.35 5.17 -10.65
CA GLY A 5 -19.06 4.16 -9.89
C GLY A 5 -20.57 4.21 -10.13
N ILE A 6 -21.21 3.06 -10.14
CA ILE A 6 -22.67 2.99 -10.04
C ILE A 6 -23.01 2.94 -8.57
N MET A 7 -23.89 3.81 -8.08
CA MET A 7 -24.43 3.69 -6.73
C MET A 7 -25.28 2.43 -6.66
N LEU A 8 -24.78 1.42 -5.98
CA LEU A 8 -25.50 0.20 -5.67
C LEU A 8 -26.27 0.36 -4.35
N PRO A 9 -27.32 -0.43 -4.10
CA PRO A 9 -28.03 -0.40 -2.82
C PRO A 9 -27.14 -0.56 -1.59
N ASN A 10 -25.96 -1.19 -1.76
CA ASN A 10 -24.99 -1.48 -0.70
C ASN A 10 -23.86 -0.44 -0.59
N GLY A 11 -23.90 0.65 -1.35
CA GLY A 11 -22.89 1.70 -1.35
C GLY A 11 -22.32 2.02 -2.73
N ALA A 12 -21.29 2.87 -2.78
CA ALA A 12 -20.64 3.27 -4.02
C ALA A 12 -19.89 2.09 -4.63
N SER A 13 -20.05 1.90 -5.93
CA SER A 13 -19.27 0.97 -6.74
C SER A 13 -18.11 1.69 -7.45
N GLY A 14 -17.14 0.95 -7.93
CA GLY A 14 -15.97 1.50 -8.59
C GLY A 14 -14.75 1.57 -7.68
N CYS A 15 -13.77 2.38 -8.06
CA CYS A 15 -12.56 2.56 -7.27
C CYS A 15 -12.83 3.44 -6.05
N PRO A 16 -12.61 2.97 -4.80
CA PRO A 16 -12.83 3.80 -3.60
C PRO A 16 -11.86 4.98 -3.47
N LEU A 17 -10.74 4.94 -4.18
CA LEU A 17 -9.76 6.03 -4.25
C LEU A 17 -10.04 7.01 -5.40
N HIS A 18 -11.08 6.77 -6.19
CA HIS A 18 -11.39 7.55 -7.39
C HIS A 18 -10.21 7.66 -8.37
N ASN A 19 -9.49 6.55 -8.58
CA ASN A 19 -8.42 6.50 -9.56
C ASN A 19 -8.90 6.95 -10.95
N LEU A 20 -8.03 7.66 -11.68
CA LEU A 20 -8.32 8.27 -12.97
C LEU A 20 -8.29 7.22 -14.10
N ILE A 21 -9.03 6.12 -13.90
CA ILE A 21 -9.00 4.91 -14.72
C ILE A 21 -9.25 5.17 -16.21
N PRO A 22 -10.28 5.94 -16.62
CA PRO A 22 -10.52 6.19 -18.06
C PRO A 22 -9.37 6.92 -18.74
N GLU A 23 -8.69 7.80 -18.01
CA GLU A 23 -7.65 8.66 -18.54
C GLU A 23 -6.37 7.86 -18.81
N TRP A 24 -5.86 7.13 -17.82
CA TRP A 24 -4.66 6.31 -18.04
C TRP A 24 -4.93 5.10 -18.95
N ASN A 25 -6.15 4.57 -19.02
CA ASN A 25 -6.53 3.58 -20.02
C ASN A 25 -6.44 4.13 -21.45
N ASP A 26 -6.92 5.35 -21.70
CA ASP A 26 -6.81 6.03 -23.00
C ASP A 26 -5.35 6.29 -23.37
N MET A 27 -4.53 6.67 -22.39
CA MET A 27 -3.08 6.88 -22.61
C MET A 27 -2.38 5.57 -22.99
N VAL A 28 -2.68 4.45 -22.30
CA VAL A 28 -2.16 3.12 -22.67
C VAL A 28 -2.60 2.72 -24.07
N TYR A 29 -3.88 2.92 -24.42
CA TYR A 29 -4.38 2.65 -25.78
C TYR A 29 -3.62 3.42 -26.86
N ARG A 30 -3.19 4.64 -26.55
CA ARG A 30 -2.38 5.47 -27.47
C ARG A 30 -0.88 5.19 -27.42
N GLY A 31 -0.42 4.25 -26.61
CA GLY A 31 1.00 3.93 -26.43
C GLY A 31 1.76 4.93 -25.55
N GLN A 32 1.07 5.83 -24.85
CA GLN A 32 1.61 6.86 -23.97
C GLN A 32 1.83 6.31 -22.55
N TRP A 33 2.76 5.37 -22.42
CA TRP A 33 2.96 4.63 -21.16
C TRP A 33 3.50 5.48 -20.03
N GLN A 34 4.38 6.43 -20.32
CA GLN A 34 4.93 7.31 -19.28
C GLN A 34 3.85 8.25 -18.75
N GLU A 35 3.06 8.86 -19.62
CA GLU A 35 1.94 9.73 -19.24
C GLU A 35 0.87 8.94 -18.46
N ALA A 36 0.64 7.67 -18.84
CA ALA A 36 -0.25 6.79 -18.10
C ALA A 36 0.26 6.54 -16.68
N TYR A 37 1.56 6.30 -16.49
CA TYR A 37 2.19 6.17 -15.19
C TYR A 37 2.07 7.47 -14.36
N GLU A 38 2.40 8.61 -14.95
CA GLU A 38 2.29 9.91 -14.29
C GLU A 38 0.84 10.18 -13.84
N ARG A 39 -0.14 9.83 -14.70
CA ARG A 39 -1.56 9.99 -14.41
C ARG A 39 -2.05 9.05 -13.30
N LEU A 40 -1.64 7.80 -13.33
CA LEU A 40 -1.95 6.80 -12.30
C LEU A 40 -1.39 7.22 -10.94
N SER A 41 -0.15 7.72 -10.92
CA SER A 41 0.56 8.11 -9.70
C SER A 41 -0.04 9.32 -8.97
N LEU A 42 -0.91 10.10 -9.62
CA LEU A 42 -1.59 11.23 -8.96
C LEU A 42 -2.53 10.78 -7.84
N THR A 43 -3.12 9.60 -7.97
CA THR A 43 -4.11 9.09 -7.02
C THR A 43 -3.69 7.79 -6.35
N ASN A 44 -2.66 7.11 -6.88
CA ASN A 44 -2.16 5.85 -6.34
C ASN A 44 -0.63 5.88 -6.23
N PRO A 45 -0.08 5.94 -5.00
CA PRO A 45 1.38 5.99 -4.81
C PRO A 45 2.06 4.63 -5.01
N PHE A 46 1.31 3.51 -4.96
CA PHE A 46 1.85 2.15 -4.99
C PHE A 46 1.09 1.22 -5.95
N PRO A 47 1.08 1.52 -7.26
CA PRO A 47 0.38 0.69 -8.23
C PRO A 47 0.93 -0.74 -8.32
N GLU A 48 2.20 -0.96 -7.96
CA GLU A 48 2.79 -2.30 -7.89
C GLU A 48 2.14 -3.21 -6.85
N PHE A 49 1.60 -2.65 -5.76
CA PHE A 49 0.85 -3.43 -4.78
C PHE A 49 -0.60 -3.60 -5.22
N THR A 50 -1.26 -2.52 -5.58
CA THR A 50 -2.68 -2.56 -5.94
C THR A 50 -2.93 -3.35 -7.22
N GLY A 51 -2.08 -3.23 -8.23
CA GLY A 51 -2.17 -4.03 -9.46
C GLY A 51 -2.04 -5.54 -9.23
N ARG A 52 -1.46 -5.97 -8.07
CA ARG A 52 -1.31 -7.39 -7.71
C ARG A 52 -2.35 -7.89 -6.72
N VAL A 53 -2.76 -7.07 -5.76
CA VAL A 53 -3.54 -7.55 -4.61
C VAL A 53 -4.89 -6.86 -4.41
N CYS A 54 -5.18 -5.79 -5.15
CA CYS A 54 -6.47 -5.14 -5.08
C CYS A 54 -7.57 -6.08 -5.60
N PRO A 55 -8.71 -6.22 -4.90
CA PRO A 55 -9.83 -7.02 -5.37
C PRO A 55 -10.56 -6.40 -6.57
N ALA A 56 -10.11 -5.25 -7.07
CA ALA A 56 -10.57 -4.56 -8.26
C ALA A 56 -12.12 -4.38 -8.33
N PRO A 57 -12.75 -3.75 -7.32
CA PRO A 57 -14.20 -3.51 -7.37
C PRO A 57 -14.61 -2.65 -8.57
N CYS A 58 -13.67 -1.93 -9.16
CA CYS A 58 -13.85 -1.17 -10.39
C CYS A 58 -14.15 -2.07 -11.62
N GLU A 59 -13.59 -3.28 -11.67
CA GLU A 59 -13.91 -4.25 -12.74
C GLU A 59 -15.33 -4.77 -12.60
N GLY A 60 -15.74 -5.16 -11.38
CA GLY A 60 -17.10 -5.62 -11.10
C GLY A 60 -18.18 -4.56 -11.35
N SER A 61 -17.83 -3.28 -11.31
CA SER A 61 -18.73 -2.15 -11.59
C SER A 61 -18.55 -1.56 -12.99
N CYS A 62 -17.72 -2.17 -13.83
CA CYS A 62 -17.47 -1.72 -15.18
C CYS A 62 -18.73 -1.86 -16.06
N THR A 63 -19.20 -0.75 -16.66
CA THR A 63 -20.40 -0.76 -17.51
C THR A 63 -20.24 -1.57 -18.79
N VAL A 64 -19.02 -1.83 -19.25
CA VAL A 64 -18.75 -2.76 -20.37
C VAL A 64 -19.18 -4.18 -20.01
N GLY A 65 -19.14 -4.56 -18.74
CA GLY A 65 -19.63 -5.86 -18.25
C GLY A 65 -21.13 -6.12 -18.46
N LEU A 66 -21.92 -5.09 -18.85
CA LEU A 66 -23.33 -5.24 -19.23
C LEU A 66 -23.52 -5.82 -20.65
N ILE A 67 -22.51 -5.68 -21.51
CA ILE A 67 -22.58 -6.07 -22.93
C ILE A 67 -21.45 -7.03 -23.35
N GLY A 68 -20.49 -7.30 -22.48
CA GLY A 68 -19.33 -8.16 -22.72
C GLY A 68 -18.51 -8.37 -21.45
N GLU A 69 -17.26 -8.72 -21.60
CA GLU A 69 -16.33 -8.83 -20.46
C GLU A 69 -15.93 -7.43 -19.95
N PRO A 70 -15.85 -7.23 -18.64
CA PRO A 70 -15.39 -5.96 -18.09
C PRO A 70 -13.92 -5.68 -18.46
N VAL A 71 -13.53 -4.41 -18.46
CA VAL A 71 -12.14 -4.01 -18.68
C VAL A 71 -11.27 -4.55 -17.54
N THR A 72 -10.14 -5.18 -17.88
CA THR A 72 -9.17 -5.75 -16.92
C THR A 72 -8.29 -4.63 -16.32
N ILE A 73 -8.92 -3.79 -15.52
CA ILE A 73 -8.35 -2.54 -15.00
C ILE A 73 -7.10 -2.82 -14.14
N SER A 74 -7.17 -3.81 -13.27
CA SER A 74 -6.07 -4.19 -12.39
C SER A 74 -4.84 -4.67 -13.18
N SER A 75 -5.06 -5.43 -14.26
CA SER A 75 -3.97 -5.89 -15.13
C SER A 75 -3.31 -4.73 -15.88
N ILE A 76 -4.10 -3.76 -16.33
CA ILE A 76 -3.57 -2.57 -17.02
C ILE A 76 -2.77 -1.71 -16.02
N GLU A 77 -3.26 -1.52 -14.81
CA GLU A 77 -2.54 -0.83 -13.73
C GLU A 77 -1.19 -1.50 -13.43
N TYR A 78 -1.18 -2.84 -13.34
CA TYR A 78 0.02 -3.64 -13.18
C TYR A 78 1.03 -3.41 -14.32
N GLU A 79 0.59 -3.46 -15.57
CA GLU A 79 1.45 -3.24 -16.73
C GLU A 79 2.02 -1.81 -16.75
N ILE A 80 1.23 -0.80 -16.42
CA ILE A 80 1.70 0.59 -16.36
C ILE A 80 2.87 0.71 -15.38
N ILE A 81 2.74 0.17 -14.18
CA ILE A 81 3.80 0.31 -13.18
C ILE A 81 5.03 -0.53 -13.50
N GLU A 82 4.88 -1.74 -14.08
CA GLU A 82 6.04 -2.54 -14.47
C GLU A 82 6.80 -1.88 -15.64
N HIS A 83 6.10 -1.29 -16.61
CA HIS A 83 6.75 -0.45 -17.63
C HIS A 83 7.50 0.73 -16.99
N ALA A 84 6.92 1.38 -15.99
CA ALA A 84 7.56 2.50 -15.32
C ALA A 84 8.85 2.09 -14.59
N PHE A 85 8.86 0.94 -13.92
CA PHE A 85 10.08 0.41 -13.30
C PHE A 85 11.13 0.00 -14.35
N GLN A 86 10.73 -0.72 -15.39
CA GLN A 86 11.64 -1.17 -16.45
C GLN A 86 12.33 0.00 -17.18
N ASN A 87 11.65 1.12 -17.32
CA ASN A 87 12.16 2.31 -17.99
C ASN A 87 12.77 3.35 -17.03
N GLY A 88 12.84 3.06 -15.72
CA GLY A 88 13.42 3.95 -14.72
C GLY A 88 12.65 5.26 -14.52
N TRP A 89 11.33 5.25 -14.76
CA TRP A 89 10.49 6.43 -14.52
C TRP A 89 10.12 6.58 -13.04
N VAL A 90 10.05 5.47 -12.30
CA VAL A 90 9.83 5.51 -10.85
C VAL A 90 11.09 6.00 -10.16
N LYS A 91 11.04 7.19 -9.61
CA LYS A 91 12.20 7.86 -8.98
C LYS A 91 11.87 8.29 -7.55
N PRO A 92 12.89 8.36 -6.68
CA PRO A 92 12.75 8.95 -5.37
C PRO A 92 12.24 10.40 -5.47
N ALA A 93 11.27 10.72 -4.64
CA ALA A 93 10.80 12.11 -4.55
C ALA A 93 11.91 13.01 -4.00
N LYS A 94 12.10 14.18 -4.61
CA LYS A 94 13.06 15.19 -4.17
C LYS A 94 12.37 16.54 -4.08
N ALA A 95 12.17 17.02 -2.85
CA ALA A 95 11.63 18.34 -2.58
C ALA A 95 12.58 19.13 -1.64
N PRO A 96 12.55 20.45 -1.66
CA PRO A 96 13.29 21.27 -0.70
C PRO A 96 12.87 20.92 0.74
N ALA A 97 13.86 20.76 1.62
CA ALA A 97 13.60 20.44 3.01
C ALA A 97 12.77 21.53 3.71
N THR A 98 11.70 21.13 4.36
CA THR A 98 10.83 22.02 5.14
C THR A 98 11.37 22.30 6.53
N GLY A 99 12.34 21.52 7.00
CA GLY A 99 12.83 21.53 8.38
C GLY A 99 11.92 20.82 9.38
N LYS A 100 10.78 20.29 8.94
CA LYS A 100 9.85 19.55 9.80
C LYS A 100 10.20 18.07 9.86
N ARG A 101 10.11 17.48 11.06
CA ARG A 101 10.36 16.07 11.34
C ARG A 101 9.05 15.40 11.73
N VAL A 102 8.73 14.31 11.07
CA VAL A 102 7.47 13.56 11.31
C VAL A 102 7.79 12.11 11.66
N ALA A 103 7.24 11.63 12.76
CA ALA A 103 7.23 10.21 13.09
C ALA A 103 5.98 9.54 12.51
N VAL A 104 6.16 8.39 11.87
CA VAL A 104 5.06 7.54 11.40
C VAL A 104 5.11 6.24 12.17
N VAL A 105 4.06 5.92 12.91
CA VAL A 105 3.99 4.74 13.77
C VAL A 105 3.29 3.61 13.03
N GLY A 106 4.07 2.65 12.55
CA GLY A 106 3.65 1.53 11.72
C GLY A 106 3.99 1.71 10.24
N SER A 107 4.54 0.65 9.65
CA SER A 107 5.01 0.60 8.26
C SER A 107 4.08 -0.17 7.32
N GLY A 108 2.84 -0.41 7.71
CA GLY A 108 1.83 -0.99 6.83
C GLY A 108 1.49 -0.08 5.63
N PRO A 109 0.56 -0.47 4.74
CA PRO A 109 0.19 0.34 3.57
C PRO A 109 -0.09 1.81 3.88
N ALA A 110 -0.78 2.08 4.99
CA ALA A 110 -1.09 3.44 5.43
C ALA A 110 0.18 4.22 5.83
N GLY A 111 1.08 3.59 6.60
CA GLY A 111 2.33 4.22 7.01
C GLY A 111 3.26 4.48 5.84
N LEU A 112 3.40 3.53 4.91
CA LEU A 112 4.20 3.71 3.70
C LEU A 112 3.65 4.85 2.82
N ALA A 113 2.31 4.93 2.65
CA ALA A 113 1.68 6.01 1.89
C ALA A 113 1.89 7.38 2.57
N THR A 114 1.74 7.43 3.89
CA THR A 114 2.02 8.64 4.68
C THR A 114 3.47 9.08 4.51
N ALA A 115 4.42 8.14 4.65
CA ALA A 115 5.84 8.42 4.46
C ALA A 115 6.14 8.94 3.05
N HIS A 116 5.58 8.31 2.03
CA HIS A 116 5.72 8.73 0.63
C HIS A 116 5.27 10.19 0.42
N TYR A 117 4.04 10.51 0.82
CA TYR A 117 3.50 11.86 0.61
C TYR A 117 4.23 12.93 1.43
N LEU A 118 4.55 12.66 2.70
CA LEU A 118 5.26 13.62 3.53
C LEU A 118 6.68 13.89 3.03
N THR A 119 7.39 12.84 2.61
CA THR A 119 8.73 12.98 2.02
C THR A 119 8.67 13.71 0.67
N SER A 120 7.63 13.48 -0.14
CA SER A 120 7.47 14.13 -1.44
C SER A 120 7.29 15.65 -1.35
N VAL A 121 6.88 16.16 -0.19
CA VAL A 121 6.78 17.61 0.08
C VAL A 121 7.92 18.14 0.93
N GLY A 122 8.95 17.33 1.22
CA GLY A 122 10.21 17.75 1.84
C GLY A 122 10.26 17.65 3.36
N HIS A 123 9.35 16.91 4.00
CA HIS A 123 9.48 16.62 5.44
C HIS A 123 10.49 15.49 5.68
N ALA A 124 11.22 15.56 6.79
CA ALA A 124 12.06 14.46 7.26
C ALA A 124 11.16 13.43 7.97
N VAL A 125 11.11 12.21 7.45
CA VAL A 125 10.18 11.17 7.92
C VAL A 125 10.95 10.01 8.52
N THR A 126 10.55 9.63 9.74
CA THR A 126 11.00 8.38 10.40
C THR A 126 9.80 7.47 10.60
N VAL A 127 9.89 6.25 10.11
CA VAL A 127 8.85 5.22 10.26
C VAL A 127 9.31 4.22 11.32
N PHE A 128 8.55 4.10 12.40
CA PHE A 128 8.77 3.11 13.44
C PHE A 128 7.93 1.86 13.16
N GLU A 129 8.60 0.70 13.16
CA GLU A 129 7.96 -0.59 12.92
C GLU A 129 8.33 -1.57 14.04
N ARG A 130 7.34 -2.17 14.68
CA ARG A 130 7.54 -3.15 15.74
C ARG A 130 8.10 -4.49 15.25
N SER A 131 7.84 -4.84 13.98
CA SER A 131 8.36 -6.05 13.36
C SER A 131 9.81 -5.86 12.91
N ASP A 132 10.47 -6.97 12.56
CA ASP A 132 11.86 -6.98 12.07
C ASP A 132 12.01 -6.36 10.67
N ARG A 133 10.92 -6.22 9.91
CA ARG A 133 10.90 -5.67 8.54
C ARG A 133 9.70 -4.76 8.32
N PRO A 134 9.85 -3.69 7.48
CA PRO A 134 8.74 -2.84 7.10
C PRO A 134 7.76 -3.55 6.15
N GLY A 135 6.55 -3.01 6.04
CA GLY A 135 5.54 -3.45 5.07
C GLY A 135 4.23 -3.92 5.71
N GLY A 136 4.23 -4.21 7.01
CA GLY A 136 3.03 -4.64 7.73
C GLY A 136 2.33 -5.83 7.06
N LEU A 137 1.05 -5.68 6.69
CA LEU A 137 0.30 -6.76 6.03
C LEU A 137 0.82 -7.11 4.63
N LEU A 138 1.47 -6.20 3.91
CA LEU A 138 2.12 -6.51 2.64
C LEU A 138 3.22 -7.57 2.85
N MET A 139 4.01 -7.39 3.90
CA MET A 139 5.10 -8.29 4.26
C MET A 139 4.57 -9.59 4.88
N TYR A 140 3.74 -9.50 5.91
CA TYR A 140 3.38 -10.64 6.76
C TYR A 140 1.98 -11.19 6.55
N GLY A 141 1.07 -10.44 5.93
CA GLY A 141 -0.32 -10.84 5.74
C GLY A 141 -0.66 -11.40 4.37
N ILE A 142 0.22 -11.26 3.38
CA ILE A 142 0.02 -11.72 2.01
C ILE A 142 1.07 -12.78 1.67
N PRO A 143 0.67 -13.99 1.24
CA PRO A 143 1.60 -15.04 0.85
C PRO A 143 2.50 -14.61 -0.32
N ASN A 144 3.75 -15.10 -0.36
CA ASN A 144 4.73 -14.73 -1.39
C ASN A 144 4.25 -15.03 -2.82
N MET A 145 3.51 -16.11 -3.01
CA MET A 145 2.93 -16.45 -4.32
C MET A 145 1.92 -15.42 -4.84
N LYS A 146 1.37 -14.56 -3.97
CA LYS A 146 0.42 -13.50 -4.33
C LYS A 146 1.10 -12.13 -4.44
N LEU A 147 2.07 -11.86 -3.58
CA LEU A 147 2.88 -10.65 -3.58
C LEU A 147 4.31 -11.01 -3.18
N ASP A 148 5.19 -11.06 -4.15
CA ASP A 148 6.60 -11.30 -3.95
C ASP A 148 7.21 -10.20 -3.07
N LYS A 149 8.06 -10.59 -2.11
CA LYS A 149 8.66 -9.67 -1.16
C LYS A 149 9.70 -8.75 -1.80
N ASP A 150 10.30 -9.16 -2.90
CA ASP A 150 11.19 -8.30 -3.70
C ASP A 150 10.47 -7.06 -4.25
N ILE A 151 9.16 -7.18 -4.54
CA ILE A 151 8.35 -6.03 -4.97
C ILE A 151 8.19 -5.02 -3.82
N ILE A 152 8.08 -5.50 -2.59
CA ILE A 152 8.01 -4.63 -1.41
C ILE A 152 9.37 -3.97 -1.19
N GLN A 153 10.45 -4.76 -1.23
CA GLN A 153 11.80 -4.25 -1.05
C GLN A 153 12.14 -3.18 -2.08
N ARG A 154 11.84 -3.43 -3.35
CA ARG A 154 12.00 -2.45 -4.44
C ARG A 154 11.36 -1.09 -4.12
N ARG A 155 10.20 -1.07 -3.47
CA ARG A 155 9.54 0.18 -3.05
C ARG A 155 10.19 0.79 -1.82
N LEU A 156 10.60 -0.03 -0.86
CA LEU A 156 11.29 0.44 0.34
C LEU A 156 12.60 1.12 -0.02
N ASP A 157 13.38 0.55 -0.94
CA ASP A 157 14.65 1.13 -1.42
C ASP A 157 14.43 2.55 -2.00
N ILE A 158 13.34 2.76 -2.76
CA ILE A 158 12.99 4.08 -3.30
C ILE A 158 12.60 5.07 -2.19
N LEU A 159 11.88 4.61 -1.17
CA LEU A 159 11.52 5.47 -0.04
C LEU A 159 12.75 5.84 0.79
N GLU A 160 13.66 4.90 1.02
CA GLU A 160 14.94 5.16 1.70
C GLU A 160 15.82 6.13 0.90
N GLU A 161 15.91 5.94 -0.41
CA GLU A 161 16.63 6.86 -1.32
C GLU A 161 15.98 8.26 -1.35
N ALA A 162 14.67 8.35 -1.14
CA ALA A 162 13.97 9.63 -0.97
C ALA A 162 14.24 10.30 0.38
N GLY A 163 14.83 9.59 1.36
CA GLY A 163 15.19 10.09 2.67
C GLY A 163 14.28 9.62 3.82
N VAL A 164 13.42 8.62 3.59
CA VAL A 164 12.66 7.99 4.68
C VAL A 164 13.60 7.11 5.51
N THR A 165 13.54 7.23 6.83
CA THR A 165 14.28 6.37 7.75
C THR A 165 13.32 5.33 8.35
N PHE A 166 13.65 4.04 8.23
CA PHE A 166 12.91 2.96 8.89
C PHE A 166 13.65 2.49 10.15
N ILE A 167 12.94 2.42 11.28
CA ILE A 167 13.44 1.89 12.56
C ILE A 167 12.56 0.69 12.92
N CYS A 168 13.08 -0.50 12.63
CA CYS A 168 12.40 -1.77 12.91
C CYS A 168 12.68 -2.25 14.33
N ASN A 169 11.94 -3.31 14.77
CA ASN A 169 12.00 -3.87 16.13
C ASN A 169 11.76 -2.80 17.22
N THR A 170 10.91 -1.81 16.92
CA THR A 170 10.64 -0.69 17.82
C THR A 170 9.13 -0.41 17.89
N GLU A 171 8.56 -0.70 19.04
CA GLU A 171 7.13 -0.48 19.32
C GLU A 171 6.94 0.81 20.13
N ILE A 172 6.33 1.82 19.51
CA ILE A 172 5.98 3.06 20.22
C ILE A 172 4.92 2.76 21.28
N GLY A 173 5.14 3.28 22.47
CA GLY A 173 4.31 3.00 23.66
C GLY A 173 4.83 1.84 24.50
N LYS A 174 5.86 1.11 24.03
CA LYS A 174 6.49 0.03 24.78
C LYS A 174 8.01 0.19 24.85
N ASP A 175 8.69 0.26 23.70
CA ASP A 175 10.15 0.40 23.63
C ASP A 175 10.58 1.88 23.67
N ILE A 176 9.75 2.75 23.13
CA ILE A 176 9.88 4.22 23.20
C ILE A 176 8.54 4.75 23.74
N ALA A 177 8.59 5.56 24.79
CA ALA A 177 7.38 6.21 25.29
C ALA A 177 6.82 7.19 24.25
N ALA A 178 5.49 7.27 24.13
CA ALA A 178 4.86 8.20 23.17
C ALA A 178 5.30 9.64 23.41
N GLN A 179 5.49 10.05 24.67
CA GLN A 179 5.95 11.39 25.03
C GLN A 179 7.36 11.68 24.49
N ASP A 180 8.26 10.70 24.43
CA ASP A 180 9.62 10.88 23.90
C ASP A 180 9.60 11.12 22.38
N SER A 181 8.58 10.57 21.69
CA SER A 181 8.34 10.87 20.28
C SER A 181 7.88 12.31 20.10
N ASP A 182 6.89 12.75 20.87
CA ASP A 182 6.38 14.14 20.86
C ASP A 182 7.51 15.19 21.09
N ASP A 183 8.47 14.86 21.96
CA ASP A 183 9.62 15.75 22.23
C ASP A 183 10.64 15.78 21.09
N THR A 184 10.67 14.75 20.24
CA THR A 184 11.66 14.58 19.16
C THR A 184 11.13 15.03 17.81
N TYR A 185 9.87 14.83 17.52
CA TYR A 185 9.23 15.10 16.24
C TYR A 185 8.25 16.27 16.35
N ASP A 186 8.01 16.96 15.23
CA ASP A 186 7.01 18.04 15.17
C ASP A 186 5.57 17.49 15.20
N THR A 187 5.39 16.24 14.78
CA THR A 187 4.11 15.51 14.85
C THR A 187 4.29 14.02 14.65
N ASP A 188 3.34 13.25 15.18
CA ASP A 188 3.25 11.80 15.02
C ASP A 188 2.01 11.44 14.20
N VAL A 189 2.16 10.46 13.30
CA VAL A 189 1.05 9.90 12.51
C VAL A 189 0.87 8.43 12.85
N LEU A 190 -0.27 8.09 13.45
CA LEU A 190 -0.55 6.74 13.90
C LEU A 190 -1.10 5.88 12.76
N CYS A 191 -0.31 4.91 12.31
CA CYS A 191 -0.62 3.97 11.23
C CYS A 191 -0.53 2.50 11.69
N GLY A 192 -0.78 2.23 12.97
CA GLY A 192 -0.53 0.94 13.64
C GLY A 192 -1.41 -0.24 13.18
N GLY A 193 -2.45 0.00 12.39
CA GLY A 193 -3.36 -1.04 11.90
C GLY A 193 -4.21 -1.69 13.01
N ALA A 194 -4.87 -2.80 12.65
CA ALA A 194 -5.66 -3.62 13.58
C ALA A 194 -4.87 -4.86 13.99
N THR A 195 -4.64 -5.06 15.28
CA THR A 195 -3.79 -6.12 15.82
C THR A 195 -4.56 -7.20 16.58
N HIS A 196 -5.81 -6.94 16.92
CA HIS A 196 -6.68 -7.93 17.57
C HIS A 196 -7.43 -8.75 16.51
N ALA A 197 -7.14 -10.04 16.46
CA ALA A 197 -7.88 -10.98 15.64
C ALA A 197 -9.32 -11.10 16.13
N ARG A 198 -10.29 -11.11 15.21
CA ARG A 198 -11.68 -11.44 15.50
C ARG A 198 -11.92 -12.90 15.20
N GLY A 199 -12.22 -13.68 16.24
CA GLY A 199 -12.65 -15.06 16.09
C GLY A 199 -14.10 -15.16 15.59
N ILE A 200 -14.45 -16.31 15.05
CA ILE A 200 -15.83 -16.66 14.71
C ILE A 200 -16.40 -17.38 15.92
N ASN A 201 -17.56 -16.94 16.40
CA ASN A 201 -18.23 -17.58 17.55
C ASN A 201 -19.09 -18.75 17.06
N VAL A 202 -18.43 -19.88 16.81
CA VAL A 202 -19.06 -21.14 16.39
C VAL A 202 -18.51 -22.29 17.24
N GLU A 203 -19.26 -23.40 17.35
CA GLU A 203 -18.81 -24.61 18.03
C GLU A 203 -17.52 -25.14 17.36
N GLY A 204 -16.52 -25.48 18.18
CA GLY A 204 -15.23 -26.00 17.72
C GLY A 204 -14.22 -24.95 17.26
N ASN A 205 -14.47 -23.67 17.47
CA ASN A 205 -13.50 -22.60 17.15
C ASN A 205 -12.20 -22.68 17.98
N ASP A 206 -12.21 -23.41 19.08
CA ASP A 206 -11.09 -23.70 19.97
C ASP A 206 -10.45 -25.09 19.72
N ALA A 207 -10.88 -25.81 18.70
CA ALA A 207 -10.36 -27.13 18.40
C ALA A 207 -8.86 -27.08 18.03
N LYS A 208 -8.13 -28.15 18.36
CA LYS A 208 -6.72 -28.30 17.97
C LYS A 208 -6.56 -28.20 16.44
N GLY A 209 -5.68 -27.30 16.00
CA GLY A 209 -5.43 -27.03 14.58
C GLY A 209 -6.21 -25.84 14.01
N VAL A 210 -7.06 -25.20 14.82
CA VAL A 210 -7.65 -23.89 14.48
C VAL A 210 -6.69 -22.80 14.89
N HIS A 211 -6.26 -21.99 13.92
CA HIS A 211 -5.28 -20.91 14.13
C HIS A 211 -5.82 -19.59 13.60
N MET A 212 -5.42 -18.48 14.20
CA MET A 212 -5.68 -17.15 13.66
C MET A 212 -4.84 -16.91 12.41
N ALA A 213 -5.46 -16.39 11.35
CA ALA A 213 -4.82 -16.27 10.03
C ALA A 213 -3.50 -15.49 10.07
N MET A 214 -3.43 -14.40 10.83
CA MET A 214 -2.22 -13.57 10.89
C MET A 214 -1.07 -14.24 11.63
N GLU A 215 -1.34 -15.04 12.65
CA GLU A 215 -0.30 -15.83 13.34
C GLU A 215 0.32 -16.84 12.37
N PHE A 216 -0.53 -17.57 11.65
CA PHE A 216 -0.06 -18.54 10.65
C PHE A 216 0.73 -17.88 9.51
N MET A 217 0.20 -16.79 8.93
CA MET A 217 0.84 -16.10 7.80
C MET A 217 2.16 -15.46 8.19
N THR A 218 2.23 -14.84 9.38
CA THR A 218 3.47 -14.26 9.90
C THR A 218 4.55 -15.32 10.09
N ALA A 219 4.21 -16.42 10.77
CA ALA A 219 5.13 -17.53 10.97
C ALA A 219 5.61 -18.15 9.65
N ASN A 220 4.68 -18.33 8.69
CA ASN A 220 5.02 -18.85 7.37
C ASN A 220 5.98 -17.91 6.62
N THR A 221 5.75 -16.62 6.64
CA THR A 221 6.63 -15.64 5.97
C THR A 221 8.01 -15.60 6.63
N GLN A 222 8.08 -15.61 7.97
CA GLN A 222 9.34 -15.64 8.71
C GLN A 222 10.18 -16.90 8.45
N ASN A 223 9.54 -18.02 8.11
CA ASN A 223 10.24 -19.25 7.75
C ASN A 223 10.73 -19.29 6.29
N ILE A 224 10.21 -18.42 5.42
CA ILE A 224 10.60 -18.32 4.01
C ILE A 224 11.74 -17.30 3.81
N LEU A 225 11.75 -16.23 4.58
CA LEU A 225 12.70 -15.12 4.52
C LEU A 225 13.88 -15.32 5.47
#